data_50a34fc9ba1442c934ade9ab3f4ca2cf
#
_entry.id   50a34fc9ba1442c934ade9ab3f4ca2cf
#
_cell.length_a   1.000
_cell.length_b   1.000
_cell.length_c   1.000
_cell.angle_alpha   90.00
_cell.angle_beta   90.00
_cell.angle_gamma   90.00
#
_symmetry.space_group_name_H-M   'P 1'
#
loop_
_entity.id
_entity.type
_entity.pdbx_description
1 polymer ?
#
loop_
_entity_poly.entity_id
_entity_poly.type
_entity_poly.pdbx_seq_one_letter_code
_entity_poly.pdbx_strand_id
1 'polypeptide(L)'
;MRRVVVTGLGLVTPLGGDVETSWKNILAAKSGAATITRFDATDFHSNYACEVKPADHEYGFDPGKRVDHKVQRQVDPFIIYGIDAAGQAIEDAGLTEMSEEERLRAGVSIGSGIGGLPGIEKESLVLAEKGPRRVSPHFVHGRLINLISGQVSIKYGLMGPNHAVVTACSTGAHSIGDAARMIAMDDADVMLAGGAEGAICPIGIAGFGQARALSTGFRDEPWRASRPWDEGRDGFVMGEGAGVVVLEEYEHAKKRGARIYAEVVGYGLSGDAYHVTAPHPEGSGAYRSMQMAMRKSGLELADIDYINAHGTSTPLGDELELGAVRRLFGNNIGHLSMSSTKSAIGHLLGGAGAVESIFCILALRDQIVPPTLNLDNPSEGCEGVDLVPHVAKRREVKAVLNNSFGFGGTNASLVMKAV
;
A
#
# COMPACT_ATOMS: atom_id res chain seq x y z
N MET A 1 -23.70 13.49 3.00
CA MET A 1 -22.23 13.53 3.00
C MET A 1 -21.77 13.88 1.59
N ARG A 2 -20.71 14.68 1.47
CA ARG A 2 -20.12 15.04 0.17
C ARG A 2 -19.52 13.78 -0.49
N ARG A 3 -19.58 13.72 -1.83
CA ARG A 3 -18.96 12.65 -2.60
C ARG A 3 -17.46 12.88 -2.69
N VAL A 4 -16.68 11.80 -2.69
CA VAL A 4 -15.22 11.87 -2.72
C VAL A 4 -14.67 11.05 -3.89
N VAL A 5 -13.86 11.69 -4.70
CA VAL A 5 -13.27 11.10 -5.90
C VAL A 5 -11.75 11.13 -5.86
N VAL A 6 -11.14 10.27 -6.66
CA VAL A 6 -9.68 10.24 -6.86
C VAL A 6 -9.35 10.98 -8.15
N THR A 7 -8.50 12.00 -8.05
CA THR A 7 -8.11 12.84 -9.19
C THR A 7 -6.63 12.77 -9.54
N GLY A 8 -5.79 12.17 -8.67
CA GLY A 8 -4.37 12.01 -8.94
C GLY A 8 -3.78 10.77 -8.26
N LEU A 9 -2.77 10.20 -8.89
CA LEU A 9 -2.10 8.96 -8.49
C LEU A 9 -0.58 9.16 -8.47
N GLY A 10 0.09 8.56 -7.48
CA GLY A 10 1.55 8.51 -7.42
C GLY A 10 2.05 7.21 -6.79
N LEU A 11 3.06 6.61 -7.40
CA LEU A 11 3.65 5.34 -6.98
C LEU A 11 5.17 5.37 -6.99
N VAL A 12 5.76 4.73 -6.00
CA VAL A 12 7.13 4.21 -6.00
C VAL A 12 7.06 2.76 -5.54
N THR A 13 7.48 1.82 -6.38
CA THR A 13 7.41 0.38 -6.09
C THR A 13 8.69 -0.33 -6.52
N PRO A 14 8.93 -1.59 -6.10
CA PRO A 14 10.03 -2.41 -6.60
C PRO A 14 10.02 -2.64 -8.12
N LEU A 15 8.89 -2.38 -8.78
CA LEU A 15 8.68 -2.57 -10.22
C LEU A 15 8.56 -1.26 -11.01
N GLY A 16 8.71 -0.11 -10.37
CA GLY A 16 8.67 1.18 -11.05
C GLY A 16 8.78 2.37 -10.11
N GLY A 17 9.50 3.40 -10.55
CA GLY A 17 9.59 4.70 -9.87
C GLY A 17 8.39 5.63 -10.15
N ASP A 18 7.40 5.16 -10.91
CA ASP A 18 6.17 5.89 -11.26
C ASP A 18 4.99 4.93 -11.50
N VAL A 19 3.79 5.52 -11.66
CA VAL A 19 2.52 4.80 -11.80
C VAL A 19 2.50 3.89 -13.04
N GLU A 20 2.81 4.44 -14.20
CA GLU A 20 2.66 3.71 -15.47
C GLU A 20 3.71 2.60 -15.61
N THR A 21 4.95 2.85 -15.17
CA THR A 21 6.01 1.84 -15.15
C THR A 21 5.67 0.70 -14.20
N SER A 22 5.23 1.01 -12.98
CA SER A 22 4.81 0.00 -12.00
C SER A 22 3.66 -0.84 -12.53
N TRP A 23 2.63 -0.21 -13.10
CA TRP A 23 1.46 -0.90 -13.64
C TRP A 23 1.81 -1.80 -14.82
N LYS A 24 2.57 -1.30 -15.78
CA LYS A 24 3.05 -2.09 -16.93
C LYS A 24 3.78 -3.35 -16.49
N ASN A 25 4.68 -3.24 -15.50
CA ASN A 25 5.48 -4.35 -15.04
C ASN A 25 4.66 -5.37 -14.21
N ILE A 26 3.67 -4.92 -13.44
CA ILE A 26 2.71 -5.81 -12.75
C ILE A 26 1.90 -6.62 -13.77
N LEU A 27 1.34 -5.97 -14.79
CA LEU A 27 0.58 -6.65 -15.85
C LEU A 27 1.44 -7.60 -16.68
N ALA A 28 2.74 -7.31 -16.82
CA ALA A 28 3.71 -8.19 -17.47
C ALA A 28 4.18 -9.35 -16.57
N ALA A 29 3.56 -9.53 -15.39
CA ALA A 29 3.88 -10.59 -14.43
C ALA A 29 5.36 -10.60 -13.98
N LYS A 30 6.01 -9.43 -13.91
CA LYS A 30 7.37 -9.31 -13.37
C LYS A 30 7.36 -9.44 -11.85
N SER A 31 8.40 -10.04 -11.29
CA SER A 31 8.64 -10.08 -9.84
C SER A 31 9.71 -9.07 -9.45
N GLY A 32 9.47 -8.31 -8.39
CA GLY A 32 10.45 -7.42 -7.77
C GLY A 32 11.34 -8.10 -6.73
N ALA A 33 11.03 -9.34 -6.34
CA ALA A 33 11.78 -10.08 -5.34
C ALA A 33 13.15 -10.51 -5.88
N ALA A 34 14.19 -10.17 -5.13
CA ALA A 34 15.57 -10.48 -5.43
C ALA A 34 16.38 -10.59 -4.12
N THR A 35 17.60 -11.13 -4.20
CA THR A 35 18.54 -11.09 -3.08
C THR A 35 18.75 -9.66 -2.61
N ILE A 36 18.75 -9.44 -1.30
CA ILE A 36 18.98 -8.12 -0.68
C ILE A 36 20.37 -7.62 -1.08
N THR A 37 20.42 -6.35 -1.51
CA THR A 37 21.66 -5.72 -1.97
C THR A 37 22.24 -4.68 -1.02
N ARG A 38 21.45 -4.18 -0.07
CA ARG A 38 21.81 -3.07 0.82
C ARG A 38 22.71 -3.45 1.97
N PHE A 39 22.72 -4.72 2.35
CA PHE A 39 23.58 -5.29 3.40
C PHE A 39 23.78 -6.78 3.18
N ASP A 40 24.78 -7.36 3.84
CA ASP A 40 25.01 -8.79 3.80
C ASP A 40 23.93 -9.53 4.62
N ALA A 41 23.04 -10.21 3.94
CA ALA A 41 21.94 -10.97 4.52
C ALA A 41 22.20 -12.49 4.55
N THR A 42 23.42 -12.95 4.37
CA THR A 42 23.78 -14.37 4.27
C THR A 42 23.32 -15.17 5.49
N ASP A 43 23.52 -14.63 6.69
CA ASP A 43 23.18 -15.29 7.96
C ASP A 43 21.74 -15.02 8.45
N PHE A 44 20.94 -14.28 7.68
CA PHE A 44 19.55 -13.97 8.05
C PHE A 44 18.60 -15.13 7.67
N HIS A 45 17.46 -15.20 8.34
CA HIS A 45 16.41 -16.19 8.01
C HIS A 45 15.92 -16.05 6.56
N SER A 46 15.76 -14.83 6.09
CA SER A 46 15.49 -14.50 4.69
C SER A 46 16.58 -13.60 4.16
N ASN A 47 17.10 -13.87 2.96
CA ASN A 47 18.12 -13.06 2.30
C ASN A 47 17.60 -12.34 1.06
N TYR A 48 16.28 -12.27 0.89
CA TYR A 48 15.63 -11.64 -0.25
C TYR A 48 14.49 -10.71 0.19
N ALA A 49 14.24 -9.72 -0.65
CA ALA A 49 13.20 -8.71 -0.47
C ALA A 49 12.84 -8.08 -1.83
N CYS A 50 11.80 -7.29 -1.85
CA CYS A 50 11.41 -6.46 -2.98
C CYS A 50 11.90 -5.02 -2.75
N GLU A 51 13.18 -4.76 -3.07
CA GLU A 51 13.80 -3.43 -2.96
C GLU A 51 13.36 -2.51 -4.11
N VAL A 52 13.12 -1.23 -3.83
CA VAL A 52 13.00 -0.18 -4.86
C VAL A 52 14.32 -0.09 -5.62
N LYS A 53 14.25 -0.18 -6.94
CA LYS A 53 15.45 -0.23 -7.80
C LYS A 53 16.10 1.14 -7.92
N PRO A 54 17.44 1.23 -7.99
CA PRO A 54 18.15 2.51 -8.15
C PRO A 54 17.90 3.14 -9.52
N ALA A 55 18.20 4.43 -9.65
CA ALA A 55 17.86 5.25 -10.80
C ALA A 55 18.45 4.77 -12.15
N ASP A 56 19.55 4.03 -12.14
CA ASP A 56 20.22 3.45 -13.30
C ASP A 56 19.60 2.11 -13.76
N HIS A 57 18.63 1.58 -13.02
CA HIS A 57 17.89 0.39 -13.42
C HIS A 57 16.82 0.75 -14.48
N GLU A 58 16.47 -0.19 -15.37
CA GLU A 58 15.47 -0.02 -16.44
C GLU A 58 14.15 0.62 -15.97
N TYR A 59 13.70 0.28 -14.77
CA TYR A 59 12.49 0.82 -14.14
C TYR A 59 12.78 1.43 -12.76
N GLY A 60 13.98 1.98 -12.61
CA GLY A 60 14.47 2.52 -11.36
C GLY A 60 13.77 3.80 -10.90
N PHE A 61 13.93 4.07 -9.63
CA PHE A 61 13.45 5.26 -8.96
C PHE A 61 14.56 6.30 -8.84
N ASP A 62 14.32 7.50 -9.35
CA ASP A 62 15.23 8.65 -9.22
C ASP A 62 14.66 9.65 -8.20
N PRO A 63 15.15 9.66 -6.95
CA PRO A 63 14.69 10.61 -5.94
C PRO A 63 15.02 12.07 -6.31
N GLY A 64 16.02 12.30 -7.18
CA GLY A 64 16.44 13.65 -7.61
C GLY A 64 15.38 14.40 -8.42
N LYS A 65 14.38 13.69 -8.96
CA LYS A 65 13.32 14.32 -9.73
C LYS A 65 12.42 15.22 -8.87
N ARG A 66 12.10 14.82 -7.66
CA ARG A 66 11.12 15.52 -6.80
C ARG A 66 11.58 15.79 -5.37
N VAL A 67 12.65 15.18 -4.91
CA VAL A 67 13.15 15.35 -3.54
C VAL A 67 14.50 16.06 -3.57
N ASP A 68 14.59 17.22 -2.93
CA ASP A 68 15.84 17.98 -2.82
C ASP A 68 16.96 17.13 -2.20
N HIS A 69 18.17 17.19 -2.76
CA HIS A 69 19.32 16.42 -2.28
C HIS A 69 19.69 16.71 -0.82
N LYS A 70 19.38 17.88 -0.29
CA LYS A 70 19.58 18.20 1.12
C LYS A 70 18.59 17.41 1.96
N VAL A 71 17.32 17.34 1.55
CA VAL A 71 16.28 16.55 2.23
C VAL A 71 16.63 15.06 2.17
N GLN A 72 17.04 14.53 1.03
CA GLN A 72 17.42 13.11 0.88
C GLN A 72 18.49 12.66 1.88
N ARG A 73 19.42 13.55 2.27
CA ARG A 73 20.48 13.23 3.26
C ARG A 73 20.02 13.33 4.72
N GLN A 74 18.85 13.88 4.96
CA GLN A 74 18.34 14.16 6.31
C GLN A 74 17.26 13.19 6.77
N VAL A 75 16.57 12.53 5.82
CA VAL A 75 15.40 11.70 6.10
C VAL A 75 15.61 10.26 5.66
N ASP A 76 14.83 9.36 6.22
CA ASP A 76 14.81 7.95 5.84
C ASP A 76 14.08 7.69 4.50
N PRO A 77 14.34 6.54 3.86
CA PRO A 77 13.79 6.18 2.56
C PRO A 77 12.27 6.30 2.48
N PHE A 78 11.52 5.91 3.54
CA PHE A 78 10.06 5.99 3.52
C PHE A 78 9.54 7.41 3.29
N ILE A 79 10.22 8.43 3.84
CA ILE A 79 9.87 9.85 3.61
C ILE A 79 10.18 10.26 2.17
N ILE A 80 11.32 9.80 1.63
CA ILE A 80 11.71 10.08 0.24
C ILE A 80 10.67 9.51 -0.72
N TYR A 81 10.29 8.25 -0.55
CA TYR A 81 9.27 7.60 -1.37
C TYR A 81 7.91 8.31 -1.26
N GLY A 82 7.52 8.68 -0.04
CA GLY A 82 6.26 9.38 0.22
C GLY A 82 6.20 10.79 -0.42
N ILE A 83 7.29 11.56 -0.35
CA ILE A 83 7.36 12.89 -0.99
C ILE A 83 7.30 12.77 -2.52
N ASP A 84 7.98 11.79 -3.10
CA ASP A 84 7.97 11.61 -4.56
C ASP A 84 6.58 11.16 -5.04
N ALA A 85 6.00 10.14 -4.41
CA ALA A 85 4.66 9.67 -4.74
C ALA A 85 3.59 10.79 -4.57
N ALA A 86 3.70 11.62 -3.53
CA ALA A 86 2.82 12.79 -3.36
C ALA A 86 3.00 13.80 -4.48
N GLY A 87 4.24 14.04 -4.92
CA GLY A 87 4.53 14.92 -6.06
C GLY A 87 3.94 14.42 -7.37
N GLN A 88 4.08 13.12 -7.65
CA GLN A 88 3.43 12.49 -8.81
C GLN A 88 1.91 12.68 -8.77
N ALA A 89 1.28 12.43 -7.61
CA ALA A 89 -0.16 12.55 -7.44
C ALA A 89 -0.66 14.00 -7.64
N ILE A 90 0.06 15.00 -7.12
CA ILE A 90 -0.25 16.42 -7.31
C ILE A 90 -0.13 16.83 -8.78
N GLU A 91 0.95 16.42 -9.46
CA GLU A 91 1.17 16.68 -10.88
C GLU A 91 0.06 16.04 -11.73
N ASP A 92 -0.28 14.78 -11.47
CA ASP A 92 -1.34 14.05 -12.17
C ASP A 92 -2.73 14.65 -11.96
N ALA A 93 -3.00 15.15 -10.74
CA ALA A 93 -4.23 15.85 -10.42
C ALA A 93 -4.32 17.27 -11.04
N GLY A 94 -3.21 17.82 -11.55
CA GLY A 94 -3.16 19.21 -12.02
C GLY A 94 -3.29 20.24 -10.89
N LEU A 95 -2.77 19.93 -9.69
CA LEU A 95 -2.84 20.78 -8.49
C LEU A 95 -1.49 21.40 -8.11
N THR A 96 -0.59 21.57 -9.06
CA THR A 96 0.70 22.25 -8.84
C THR A 96 0.56 23.73 -8.53
N GLU A 97 -0.50 24.37 -9.07
CA GLU A 97 -0.80 25.79 -8.91
C GLU A 97 -2.15 25.95 -8.18
N MET A 98 -2.12 25.94 -6.85
CA MET A 98 -3.28 26.22 -6.00
C MET A 98 -3.24 27.66 -5.47
N SER A 99 -4.39 28.34 -5.40
CA SER A 99 -4.55 29.59 -4.69
C SER A 99 -4.34 29.40 -3.18
N GLU A 100 -4.15 30.50 -2.43
CA GLU A 100 -4.04 30.43 -0.98
C GLU A 100 -5.31 29.86 -0.33
N GLU A 101 -6.50 30.22 -0.82
CA GLU A 101 -7.78 29.73 -0.33
C GLU A 101 -7.90 28.21 -0.53
N GLU A 102 -7.53 27.69 -1.70
CA GLU A 102 -7.51 26.24 -1.97
C GLU A 102 -6.53 25.51 -1.06
N ARG A 103 -5.35 26.08 -0.80
CA ARG A 103 -4.33 25.50 0.12
C ARG A 103 -4.80 25.40 1.56
N LEU A 104 -5.63 26.34 2.04
CA LEU A 104 -6.25 26.29 3.36
C LEU A 104 -7.21 25.11 3.51
N ARG A 105 -7.77 24.60 2.40
CA ARG A 105 -8.70 23.48 2.33
C ARG A 105 -8.05 22.19 1.80
N ALA A 106 -6.72 22.19 1.60
CA ALA A 106 -5.96 21.05 1.10
C ALA A 106 -5.08 20.46 2.21
N GLY A 107 -5.27 19.18 2.53
CA GLY A 107 -4.57 18.51 3.63
C GLY A 107 -3.74 17.31 3.19
N VAL A 108 -3.06 16.68 4.17
CA VAL A 108 -2.18 15.52 3.96
C VAL A 108 -2.40 14.48 5.05
N SER A 109 -2.60 13.23 4.65
CA SER A 109 -2.65 12.06 5.53
C SER A 109 -1.86 10.90 4.89
N ILE A 110 -0.55 10.84 5.12
CA ILE A 110 0.32 9.79 4.62
C ILE A 110 1.00 9.12 5.81
N GLY A 111 0.75 7.82 5.99
CA GLY A 111 1.26 7.05 7.11
C GLY A 111 2.42 6.11 6.74
N SER A 112 2.94 5.44 7.75
CA SER A 112 3.91 4.34 7.63
C SER A 112 3.66 3.36 8.76
N GLY A 113 3.95 2.08 8.55
CA GLY A 113 3.77 1.05 9.58
C GLY A 113 4.86 1.12 10.66
N ILE A 114 6.09 1.35 10.26
CA ILE A 114 7.26 1.35 11.17
C ILE A 114 8.01 2.69 11.15
N GLY A 115 8.00 3.40 10.02
CA GLY A 115 8.71 4.66 9.87
C GLY A 115 10.20 4.51 9.66
N GLY A 116 11.01 5.38 10.26
CA GLY A 116 12.43 5.51 10.03
C GLY A 116 13.30 4.43 10.68
N LEU A 117 12.95 3.15 10.52
CA LEU A 117 13.65 2.04 11.15
C LEU A 117 15.15 1.96 10.78
N PRO A 118 15.56 2.11 9.50
CA PRO A 118 16.98 2.10 9.12
C PRO A 118 17.79 3.18 9.80
N GLY A 119 17.24 4.39 9.89
CA GLY A 119 17.92 5.49 10.55
C GLY A 119 17.94 5.36 12.08
N ILE A 120 16.91 4.78 12.68
CA ILE A 120 16.89 4.48 14.13
C ILE A 120 17.98 3.45 14.44
N GLU A 121 18.08 2.38 13.68
CA GLU A 121 19.13 1.36 13.81
C GLU A 121 20.52 2.01 13.71
N LYS A 122 20.77 2.74 12.64
CA LYS A 122 22.06 3.40 12.38
C LYS A 122 22.45 4.35 13.52
N GLU A 123 21.56 5.22 13.95
CA GLU A 123 21.86 6.22 14.97
C GLU A 123 21.96 5.61 16.38
N SER A 124 21.30 4.47 16.63
CA SER A 124 21.47 3.69 17.86
C SER A 124 22.89 3.13 17.97
N LEU A 125 23.44 2.62 16.87
CA LEU A 125 24.83 2.16 16.81
C LEU A 125 25.82 3.33 16.98
N VAL A 126 25.56 4.47 16.33
CA VAL A 126 26.37 5.69 16.52
C VAL A 126 26.36 6.15 17.97
N LEU A 127 25.20 6.14 18.63
CA LEU A 127 25.08 6.46 20.05
C LEU A 127 25.90 5.54 20.93
N ALA A 128 25.81 4.23 20.68
CA ALA A 128 26.53 3.22 21.46
C ALA A 128 28.05 3.32 21.30
N GLU A 129 28.53 3.53 20.06
CA GLU A 129 29.96 3.53 19.75
C GLU A 129 30.64 4.89 20.00
N LYS A 130 29.95 6.00 19.68
CA LYS A 130 30.55 7.35 19.58
C LYS A 130 29.95 8.38 20.55
N GLY A 131 28.90 7.99 21.29
CA GLY A 131 28.24 8.82 22.29
C GLY A 131 27.26 9.87 21.72
N PRO A 132 26.51 10.56 22.60
CA PRO A 132 25.34 11.37 22.23
C PRO A 132 25.66 12.57 21.34
N ARG A 133 26.88 13.11 21.40
CA ARG A 133 27.28 14.27 20.59
C ARG A 133 27.48 13.95 19.10
N ARG A 134 27.45 12.69 18.73
CA ARG A 134 27.67 12.22 17.36
C ARG A 134 26.36 11.80 16.68
N VAL A 135 25.26 11.71 17.42
CA VAL A 135 23.92 11.47 16.85
C VAL A 135 23.56 12.63 15.92
N SER A 136 22.96 12.30 14.78
CA SER A 136 22.57 13.29 13.77
C SER A 136 21.59 14.33 14.33
N PRO A 137 21.80 15.64 14.07
CA PRO A 137 20.82 16.68 14.44
C PRO A 137 19.49 16.52 13.68
N HIS A 138 19.47 15.72 12.60
CA HIS A 138 18.29 15.41 11.80
C HIS A 138 17.57 14.14 12.27
N PHE A 139 18.04 13.48 13.35
CA PHE A 139 17.53 12.21 13.80
C PHE A 139 16.01 12.23 14.00
N VAL A 140 15.50 13.17 14.79
CA VAL A 140 14.07 13.20 15.14
C VAL A 140 13.20 13.43 13.91
N HIS A 141 13.40 14.55 13.20
CA HIS A 141 12.53 14.91 12.08
C HIS A 141 12.72 14.06 10.81
N GLY A 142 13.82 13.33 10.72
CA GLY A 142 14.06 12.41 9.61
C GLY A 142 13.49 11.00 9.81
N ARG A 143 12.90 10.69 10.99
CA ARG A 143 12.48 9.32 11.37
C ARG A 143 11.02 9.21 11.80
N LEU A 144 10.40 10.31 12.25
CA LEU A 144 9.01 10.32 12.70
C LEU A 144 8.05 10.12 11.52
N ILE A 145 7.05 9.27 11.72
CA ILE A 145 6.10 8.85 10.68
C ILE A 145 5.31 10.04 10.10
N ASN A 146 4.82 10.93 10.96
CA ASN A 146 4.05 12.10 10.53
C ASN A 146 4.85 13.11 9.70
N LEU A 147 6.17 12.96 9.62
CA LEU A 147 7.02 13.89 8.87
C LEU A 147 6.97 13.66 7.35
N ILE A 148 6.40 12.55 6.85
CA ILE A 148 6.00 12.47 5.44
C ILE A 148 4.96 13.56 5.17
N SER A 149 3.86 13.55 5.92
CA SER A 149 2.78 14.54 5.78
C SER A 149 3.28 15.96 6.01
N GLY A 150 4.15 16.16 7.03
CA GLY A 150 4.78 17.45 7.30
C GLY A 150 5.64 17.97 6.15
N GLN A 151 6.50 17.13 5.57
CA GLN A 151 7.37 17.50 4.44
C GLN A 151 6.57 17.80 3.18
N VAL A 152 5.54 17.01 2.87
CA VAL A 152 4.64 17.23 1.74
C VAL A 152 3.85 18.52 1.92
N SER A 153 3.29 18.77 3.10
CA SER A 153 2.59 20.01 3.44
C SER A 153 3.47 21.25 3.24
N ILE A 154 4.71 21.23 3.77
CA ILE A 154 5.67 22.33 3.62
C ILE A 154 6.03 22.55 2.14
N LYS A 155 6.31 21.46 1.41
CA LYS A 155 6.75 21.55 0.03
C LYS A 155 5.70 22.15 -0.90
N TYR A 156 4.43 21.79 -0.71
CA TYR A 156 3.32 22.20 -1.59
C TYR A 156 2.42 23.28 -0.97
N GLY A 157 2.74 23.75 0.24
CA GLY A 157 1.98 24.79 0.93
C GLY A 157 0.57 24.37 1.33
N LEU A 158 0.36 23.09 1.70
CA LEU A 158 -0.96 22.54 2.05
C LEU A 158 -1.23 22.84 3.53
N MET A 159 -2.25 23.62 3.84
CA MET A 159 -2.52 24.16 5.17
C MET A 159 -3.79 23.59 5.81
N GLY A 160 -4.46 22.62 5.16
CA GLY A 160 -5.58 21.85 5.72
C GLY A 160 -5.12 20.82 6.77
N PRO A 161 -5.95 19.80 7.07
CA PRO A 161 -5.61 18.75 8.03
C PRO A 161 -4.26 18.09 7.70
N ASN A 162 -3.39 17.91 8.72
CA ASN A 162 -2.06 17.33 8.53
C ASN A 162 -1.77 16.34 9.65
N HIS A 163 -1.79 15.05 9.33
CA HIS A 163 -1.53 13.98 10.30
C HIS A 163 -1.06 12.70 9.58
N ALA A 164 -0.79 11.64 10.35
CA ALA A 164 -0.43 10.33 9.82
C ALA A 164 -1.17 9.23 10.60
N VAL A 165 -1.61 8.21 9.89
CA VAL A 165 -2.16 6.98 10.47
C VAL A 165 -1.02 5.97 10.65
N VAL A 166 -1.07 5.18 11.72
CA VAL A 166 -0.12 4.09 12.01
C VAL A 166 -0.91 2.88 12.46
N THR A 167 -1.18 1.97 11.54
CA THR A 167 -1.99 0.76 11.74
C THR A 167 -1.38 -0.45 11.04
N ALA A 168 -0.05 -0.59 11.19
CA ALA A 168 0.73 -1.67 10.58
C ALA A 168 0.42 -1.81 9.07
N CYS A 169 0.08 -3.03 8.62
CA CYS A 169 -0.17 -3.31 7.19
C CYS A 169 -1.43 -2.62 6.64
N SER A 170 -2.32 -2.10 7.48
CA SER A 170 -3.55 -1.42 7.06
C SER A 170 -3.41 0.11 6.95
N THR A 171 -2.22 0.64 7.26
CA THR A 171 -1.97 2.09 7.34
C THR A 171 -2.42 2.85 6.10
N GLY A 172 -2.01 2.42 4.91
CA GLY A 172 -2.32 3.12 3.66
C GLY A 172 -3.82 3.12 3.33
N ALA A 173 -4.51 1.99 3.58
CA ALA A 173 -5.95 1.90 3.37
C ALA A 173 -6.73 2.75 4.40
N HIS A 174 -6.32 2.75 5.66
CA HIS A 174 -6.88 3.62 6.69
C HIS A 174 -6.67 5.11 6.36
N SER A 175 -5.45 5.49 5.93
CA SER A 175 -5.16 6.88 5.53
C SER A 175 -6.09 7.37 4.42
N ILE A 176 -6.32 6.56 3.38
CA ILE A 176 -7.24 6.88 2.29
C ILE A 176 -8.69 6.98 2.80
N GLY A 177 -9.13 6.00 3.58
CA GLY A 177 -10.50 5.99 4.10
C GLY A 177 -10.81 7.13 5.07
N ASP A 178 -9.88 7.45 5.97
CA ASP A 178 -10.03 8.54 6.93
C ASP A 178 -9.98 9.91 6.24
N ALA A 179 -9.07 10.10 5.28
CA ALA A 179 -9.01 11.31 4.46
C ALA A 179 -10.30 11.49 3.62
N ALA A 180 -10.86 10.42 3.06
CA ALA A 180 -12.14 10.47 2.39
C ALA A 180 -13.28 10.90 3.34
N ARG A 181 -13.26 10.44 4.59
CA ARG A 181 -14.22 10.90 5.61
C ARG A 181 -14.08 12.40 5.92
N MET A 182 -12.86 12.91 6.05
CA MET A 182 -12.62 14.34 6.29
C MET A 182 -13.23 15.19 5.18
N ILE A 183 -13.02 14.82 3.92
CA ILE A 183 -13.64 15.50 2.79
C ILE A 183 -15.17 15.38 2.84
N ALA A 184 -15.68 14.17 3.10
CA ALA A 184 -17.12 13.93 3.18
C ALA A 184 -17.82 14.71 4.30
N MET A 185 -17.08 15.04 5.38
CA MET A 185 -17.53 15.82 6.54
C MET A 185 -17.24 17.32 6.42
N ASP A 186 -16.66 17.78 5.31
CA ASP A 186 -16.34 19.19 5.02
C ASP A 186 -15.16 19.77 5.80
N ASP A 187 -14.27 18.92 6.30
CA ASP A 187 -13.02 19.39 6.95
C ASP A 187 -11.97 19.85 5.91
N ALA A 188 -12.02 19.30 4.69
CA ALA A 188 -11.13 19.62 3.57
C ALA A 188 -11.88 19.46 2.23
N ASP A 189 -11.36 20.08 1.16
CA ASP A 189 -11.82 19.85 -0.21
C ASP A 189 -10.89 18.92 -0.98
N VAL A 190 -9.59 18.91 -0.61
CA VAL A 190 -8.53 18.09 -1.20
C VAL A 190 -7.74 17.43 -0.09
N MET A 191 -7.43 16.14 -0.21
CA MET A 191 -6.52 15.42 0.67
C MET A 191 -5.54 14.57 -0.13
N LEU A 192 -4.25 14.74 0.15
CA LEU A 192 -3.24 13.76 -0.24
C LEU A 192 -3.25 12.64 0.80
N ALA A 193 -3.55 11.43 0.37
CA ALA A 193 -3.71 10.31 1.28
C ALA A 193 -2.96 9.06 0.79
N GLY A 194 -2.36 8.33 1.72
CA GLY A 194 -1.65 7.12 1.34
C GLY A 194 -0.74 6.55 2.41
N GLY A 195 0.28 5.83 1.96
CA GLY A 195 1.27 5.24 2.85
C GLY A 195 2.60 4.98 2.17
N ALA A 196 3.65 4.93 2.97
CA ALA A 196 5.00 4.65 2.52
C ALA A 196 5.73 3.77 3.53
N GLU A 197 6.66 2.94 3.05
CA GLU A 197 7.50 2.11 3.91
C GLU A 197 8.90 1.97 3.32
N GLY A 198 9.91 1.91 4.21
CA GLY A 198 11.30 1.72 3.84
C GLY A 198 12.04 0.95 4.94
N ALA A 199 11.53 -0.25 5.30
CA ALA A 199 11.99 -1.03 6.45
C ALA A 199 12.96 -2.18 6.10
N ILE A 200 13.45 -2.25 4.85
CA ILE A 200 14.45 -3.26 4.43
C ILE A 200 15.83 -2.84 4.97
N CYS A 201 16.12 -3.27 6.19
CA CYS A 201 17.37 -3.07 6.91
C CYS A 201 17.64 -4.28 7.82
N PRO A 202 18.86 -4.43 8.39
CA PRO A 202 19.21 -5.58 9.22
C PRO A 202 18.20 -5.87 10.33
N ILE A 203 17.86 -4.87 11.17
CA ILE A 203 16.92 -5.10 12.28
C ILE A 203 15.50 -5.39 11.78
N GLY A 204 15.08 -4.83 10.64
CA GLY A 204 13.78 -5.12 10.03
C GLY A 204 13.67 -6.57 9.58
N ILE A 205 14.62 -7.04 8.80
CA ILE A 205 14.66 -8.44 8.34
C ILE A 205 14.85 -9.41 9.51
N ALA A 206 15.73 -9.10 10.46
CA ALA A 206 15.94 -9.94 11.64
C ALA A 206 14.67 -10.03 12.49
N GLY A 207 14.01 -8.91 12.77
CA GLY A 207 12.81 -8.86 13.61
C GLY A 207 11.66 -9.69 13.04
N PHE A 208 11.31 -9.48 11.76
CA PHE A 208 10.27 -10.28 11.09
C PHE A 208 10.68 -11.74 10.88
N GLY A 209 11.98 -12.02 10.69
CA GLY A 209 12.52 -13.37 10.63
C GLY A 209 12.35 -14.12 11.95
N GLN A 210 12.67 -13.48 13.11
CA GLN A 210 12.46 -14.05 14.44
C GLN A 210 10.98 -14.26 14.76
N ALA A 211 10.12 -13.39 14.25
CA ALA A 211 8.66 -13.57 14.33
C ALA A 211 8.14 -14.69 13.42
N ARG A 212 9.00 -15.33 12.62
CA ARG A 212 8.66 -16.39 11.65
C ARG A 212 7.58 -15.96 10.65
N ALA A 213 7.61 -14.67 10.28
CA ALA A 213 6.62 -14.10 9.36
C ALA A 213 7.12 -14.06 7.91
N LEU A 214 8.46 -14.09 7.70
CA LEU A 214 9.08 -14.03 6.38
C LEU A 214 9.15 -15.40 5.71
N SER A 215 9.03 -15.39 4.37
CA SER A 215 9.39 -16.51 3.52
C SER A 215 10.92 -16.78 3.61
N THR A 216 11.30 -18.06 3.67
CA THR A 216 12.70 -18.48 3.87
C THR A 216 13.15 -19.58 2.91
N GLY A 217 12.23 -20.23 2.22
CA GLY A 217 12.48 -21.41 1.39
C GLY A 217 13.01 -21.15 -0.03
N PHE A 218 13.15 -19.87 -0.46
CA PHE A 218 13.40 -19.52 -1.86
C PHE A 218 14.70 -18.72 -2.07
N ARG A 219 15.76 -19.04 -1.35
CA ARG A 219 17.05 -18.30 -1.39
C ARG A 219 17.67 -18.23 -2.78
N ASP A 220 17.55 -19.31 -3.55
CA ASP A 220 18.13 -19.42 -4.90
C ASP A 220 17.18 -18.91 -6.00
N GLU A 221 15.88 -18.84 -5.70
CA GLU A 221 14.82 -18.39 -6.62
C GLU A 221 13.89 -17.36 -5.96
N PRO A 222 14.41 -16.19 -5.49
CA PRO A 222 13.63 -15.21 -4.74
C PRO A 222 12.32 -14.80 -5.41
N TRP A 223 12.30 -14.75 -6.75
CA TRP A 223 11.11 -14.38 -7.54
C TRP A 223 9.93 -15.34 -7.37
N ARG A 224 10.13 -16.54 -6.83
CA ARG A 224 9.11 -17.54 -6.53
C ARG A 224 8.58 -17.49 -5.10
N ALA A 225 9.17 -16.66 -4.25
CA ALA A 225 8.92 -16.68 -2.80
C ALA A 225 7.54 -16.17 -2.42
N SER A 226 7.09 -15.05 -3.00
CA SER A 226 5.75 -14.53 -2.75
C SER A 226 4.74 -15.25 -3.65
N ARG A 227 3.91 -16.13 -3.02
CA ARG A 227 3.02 -17.06 -3.72
C ARG A 227 1.68 -17.23 -3.00
N PRO A 228 0.86 -16.16 -2.95
CA PRO A 228 -0.43 -16.20 -2.25
C PRO A 228 -1.31 -17.35 -2.72
N TRP A 229 -1.94 -18.04 -1.75
CA TRP A 229 -2.81 -19.22 -1.91
C TRP A 229 -2.15 -20.48 -2.50
N ASP A 230 -0.88 -20.46 -2.86
CA ASP A 230 -0.15 -21.65 -3.28
C ASP A 230 0.19 -22.54 -2.08
N GLU A 231 0.15 -23.88 -2.28
CA GLU A 231 0.49 -24.84 -1.21
C GLU A 231 1.92 -24.67 -0.67
N GLY A 232 2.85 -24.21 -1.52
CA GLY A 232 4.25 -24.01 -1.15
C GLY A 232 4.55 -22.66 -0.47
N ARG A 233 3.53 -21.85 -0.11
CA ARG A 233 3.74 -20.58 0.58
C ARG A 233 4.25 -20.78 2.00
N ASP A 234 5.23 -20.00 2.41
CA ASP A 234 5.93 -20.15 3.70
C ASP A 234 6.10 -18.84 4.49
N GLY A 235 5.52 -17.74 4.03
CA GLY A 235 5.63 -16.43 4.66
C GLY A 235 5.62 -15.29 3.63
N PHE A 236 5.60 -14.05 4.11
CA PHE A 236 5.62 -12.91 3.20
C PHE A 236 7.06 -12.54 2.77
N VAL A 237 7.18 -11.90 1.63
CA VAL A 237 8.41 -11.24 1.17
C VAL A 237 8.29 -9.76 1.50
N MET A 238 9.25 -9.18 2.25
CA MET A 238 9.22 -7.76 2.57
C MET A 238 9.41 -6.91 1.30
N GLY A 239 8.58 -5.88 1.15
CA GLY A 239 8.71 -4.88 0.10
C GLY A 239 8.80 -3.47 0.68
N GLU A 240 9.11 -2.50 -0.16
CA GLU A 240 9.17 -1.08 0.18
C GLU A 240 8.66 -0.20 -0.95
N GLY A 241 8.39 1.06 -0.65
CA GLY A 241 7.87 2.04 -1.60
C GLY A 241 6.78 2.92 -1.01
N ALA A 242 5.98 3.53 -1.87
CA ALA A 242 4.89 4.42 -1.49
C ALA A 242 3.75 4.41 -2.50
N GLY A 243 2.53 4.62 -2.02
CA GLY A 243 1.38 4.97 -2.82
C GLY A 243 0.68 6.19 -2.22
N VAL A 244 0.39 7.17 -3.05
CA VAL A 244 -0.34 8.38 -2.67
C VAL A 244 -1.42 8.68 -3.71
N VAL A 245 -2.62 8.96 -3.25
CA VAL A 245 -3.73 9.43 -4.07
C VAL A 245 -4.09 10.87 -3.70
N VAL A 246 -4.54 11.64 -4.66
CA VAL A 246 -5.29 12.88 -4.41
C VAL A 246 -6.76 12.51 -4.33
N LEU A 247 -7.35 12.71 -3.16
CA LEU A 247 -8.78 12.66 -2.92
C LEU A 247 -9.35 14.08 -3.03
N GLU A 248 -10.50 14.21 -3.64
CA GLU A 248 -11.10 15.51 -3.90
C GLU A 248 -12.62 15.44 -3.76
N GLU A 249 -13.20 16.51 -3.27
CA GLU A 249 -14.65 16.67 -3.28
C GLU A 249 -15.18 16.70 -4.74
N TYR A 250 -16.24 15.96 -5.00
CA TYR A 250 -16.71 15.71 -6.37
C TYR A 250 -17.08 16.97 -7.16
N GLU A 251 -17.84 17.90 -6.55
CA GLU A 251 -18.23 19.13 -7.24
C GLU A 251 -17.05 20.08 -7.41
N HIS A 252 -16.08 20.08 -6.46
CA HIS A 252 -14.83 20.80 -6.61
C HIS A 252 -14.03 20.26 -7.80
N ALA A 253 -13.86 18.94 -7.91
CA ALA A 253 -13.18 18.29 -9.02
C ALA A 253 -13.83 18.61 -10.37
N LYS A 254 -15.16 18.53 -10.45
CA LYS A 254 -15.93 18.87 -11.66
C LYS A 254 -15.77 20.33 -12.06
N LYS A 255 -15.89 21.26 -11.09
CA LYS A 255 -15.79 22.71 -11.33
C LYS A 255 -14.47 23.09 -11.99
N ARG A 256 -13.35 22.45 -11.61
CA ARG A 256 -12.04 22.71 -12.21
C ARG A 256 -11.74 21.83 -13.44
N GLY A 257 -12.65 20.93 -13.85
CA GLY A 257 -12.47 20.04 -15.00
C GLY A 257 -11.42 18.94 -14.75
N ALA A 258 -11.25 18.49 -13.51
CA ALA A 258 -10.32 17.44 -13.16
C ALA A 258 -10.63 16.12 -13.87
N ARG A 259 -9.58 15.34 -14.20
CA ARG A 259 -9.76 13.92 -14.47
C ARG A 259 -10.22 13.25 -13.18
N ILE A 260 -11.23 12.41 -13.26
CA ILE A 260 -11.70 11.58 -12.16
C ILE A 260 -11.41 10.13 -12.51
N TYR A 261 -10.63 9.44 -11.69
CA TYR A 261 -10.28 8.03 -11.86
C TYR A 261 -11.34 7.09 -11.30
N ALA A 262 -11.81 7.40 -10.10
CA ALA A 262 -12.77 6.57 -9.36
C ALA A 262 -13.46 7.39 -8.28
N GLU A 263 -14.58 6.89 -7.76
CA GLU A 263 -15.23 7.38 -6.54
C GLU A 263 -14.97 6.41 -5.38
N VAL A 264 -14.58 6.92 -4.21
CA VAL A 264 -14.47 6.14 -2.98
C VAL A 264 -15.86 6.10 -2.34
N VAL A 265 -16.53 4.96 -2.44
CA VAL A 265 -17.94 4.82 -2.03
C VAL A 265 -18.10 4.03 -0.73
N GLY A 266 -17.12 3.20 -0.36
CA GLY A 266 -17.21 2.39 0.85
C GLY A 266 -15.90 2.34 1.63
N TYR A 267 -16.00 2.46 2.94
CA TYR A 267 -14.87 2.28 3.85
C TYR A 267 -15.32 1.53 5.09
N GLY A 268 -14.78 0.34 5.29
CA GLY A 268 -15.05 -0.54 6.42
C GLY A 268 -13.85 -0.73 7.32
N LEU A 269 -14.11 -0.78 8.60
CA LEU A 269 -13.13 -0.93 9.68
C LEU A 269 -13.55 -2.05 10.62
N SER A 270 -12.59 -2.79 11.15
CA SER A 270 -12.84 -3.71 12.26
C SER A 270 -11.56 -3.98 13.05
N GLY A 271 -11.73 -4.44 14.30
CA GLY A 271 -10.64 -5.00 15.08
C GLY A 271 -10.89 -6.50 15.32
N ASP A 272 -9.85 -7.35 15.27
CA ASP A 272 -9.97 -8.78 15.56
C ASP A 272 -10.21 -9.09 17.05
N ALA A 273 -9.61 -8.30 17.93
CA ALA A 273 -9.63 -8.47 19.38
C ALA A 273 -9.24 -9.92 19.79
N TYR A 274 -8.20 -10.47 19.14
CA TYR A 274 -7.82 -11.87 19.31
C TYR A 274 -6.34 -12.03 19.67
N HIS A 275 -5.40 -11.67 18.78
CA HIS A 275 -3.96 -11.83 18.97
C HIS A 275 -3.18 -10.71 18.30
N VAL A 276 -1.95 -10.40 18.77
CA VAL A 276 -1.15 -9.29 18.24
C VAL A 276 -0.65 -9.50 16.81
N THR A 277 -0.44 -10.74 16.38
CA THR A 277 0.09 -11.05 15.03
C THR A 277 -0.76 -12.04 14.24
N ALA A 278 -1.55 -12.87 14.89
CA ALA A 278 -2.40 -13.85 14.22
C ALA A 278 -3.81 -13.28 13.98
N PRO A 279 -4.41 -13.50 12.80
CA PRO A 279 -5.80 -13.15 12.54
C PRO A 279 -6.75 -14.03 13.39
N HIS A 280 -7.99 -13.56 13.55
CA HIS A 280 -9.02 -14.37 14.22
C HIS A 280 -9.25 -15.68 13.45
N PRO A 281 -9.33 -16.85 14.11
CA PRO A 281 -9.42 -18.16 13.45
C PRO A 281 -10.59 -18.32 12.45
N GLU A 282 -11.66 -17.56 12.64
CA GLU A 282 -12.81 -17.56 11.72
C GLU A 282 -12.74 -16.47 10.65
N GLY A 283 -11.64 -15.70 10.55
CA GLY A 283 -11.55 -14.56 9.66
C GLY A 283 -12.60 -13.48 9.93
N SER A 284 -13.12 -13.40 11.15
CA SER A 284 -14.29 -12.57 11.49
C SER A 284 -14.01 -11.08 11.36
N GLY A 285 -12.79 -10.62 11.61
CA GLY A 285 -12.40 -9.22 11.43
C GLY A 285 -12.39 -8.82 9.94
N ALA A 286 -11.72 -9.62 9.10
CA ALA A 286 -11.73 -9.44 7.66
C ALA A 286 -13.17 -9.39 7.09
N TYR A 287 -14.00 -10.35 7.49
CA TYR A 287 -15.41 -10.37 7.11
C TYR A 287 -16.15 -9.08 7.49
N ARG A 288 -16.01 -8.62 8.75
CA ARG A 288 -16.71 -7.43 9.26
C ARG A 288 -16.25 -6.14 8.57
N SER A 289 -14.97 -6.00 8.26
CA SER A 289 -14.46 -4.82 7.54
C SER A 289 -15.03 -4.77 6.12
N MET A 290 -15.00 -5.88 5.38
CA MET A 290 -15.61 -5.99 4.04
C MET A 290 -17.11 -5.74 4.08
N GLN A 291 -17.84 -6.37 5.00
CA GLN A 291 -19.29 -6.17 5.16
C GLN A 291 -19.64 -4.70 5.44
N MET A 292 -18.86 -4.03 6.30
CA MET A 292 -19.07 -2.61 6.58
C MET A 292 -18.79 -1.75 5.36
N ALA A 293 -17.74 -2.03 4.58
CA ALA A 293 -17.40 -1.31 3.36
C ALA A 293 -18.52 -1.46 2.32
N MET A 294 -19.02 -2.67 2.10
CA MET A 294 -20.15 -2.95 1.20
C MET A 294 -21.41 -2.21 1.62
N ARG A 295 -21.80 -2.31 2.88
CA ARG A 295 -22.98 -1.61 3.40
C ARG A 295 -22.93 -0.10 3.18
N LYS A 296 -21.73 0.51 3.32
CA LYS A 296 -21.54 1.97 3.13
C LYS A 296 -21.47 2.37 1.67
N SER A 297 -21.03 1.48 0.78
CA SER A 297 -20.96 1.76 -0.64
C SER A 297 -22.32 1.90 -1.31
N GLY A 298 -23.35 1.29 -0.75
CA GLY A 298 -24.67 1.19 -1.37
C GLY A 298 -24.73 0.28 -2.59
N LEU A 299 -23.65 -0.47 -2.84
CA LEU A 299 -23.57 -1.46 -3.92
C LEU A 299 -23.99 -2.84 -3.42
N GLU A 300 -24.49 -3.66 -4.35
CA GLU A 300 -24.74 -5.06 -4.11
C GLU A 300 -23.43 -5.88 -4.24
N LEU A 301 -23.39 -7.07 -3.65
CA LEU A 301 -22.21 -7.95 -3.76
C LEU A 301 -21.89 -8.33 -5.22
N ALA A 302 -22.90 -8.44 -6.05
CA ALA A 302 -22.76 -8.76 -7.48
C ALA A 302 -22.16 -7.60 -8.31
N ASP A 303 -22.10 -6.38 -7.74
CA ASP A 303 -21.50 -5.23 -8.43
C ASP A 303 -19.97 -5.21 -8.32
N ILE A 304 -19.39 -5.99 -7.40
CA ILE A 304 -17.94 -6.06 -7.23
C ILE A 304 -17.35 -7.02 -8.25
N ASP A 305 -16.51 -6.50 -9.13
CA ASP A 305 -15.85 -7.25 -10.19
C ASP A 305 -14.47 -7.76 -9.81
N TYR A 306 -13.75 -7.00 -8.96
CA TYR A 306 -12.38 -7.31 -8.59
C TYR A 306 -12.09 -7.02 -7.12
N ILE A 307 -11.35 -7.93 -6.49
CA ILE A 307 -10.78 -7.77 -5.15
C ILE A 307 -9.24 -7.77 -5.26
N ASN A 308 -8.60 -6.69 -4.82
CA ASN A 308 -7.19 -6.74 -4.48
C ASN A 308 -7.08 -7.23 -3.03
N ALA A 309 -6.59 -8.43 -2.87
CA ALA A 309 -6.52 -9.10 -1.58
C ALA A 309 -5.38 -8.58 -0.71
N HIS A 310 -5.53 -8.72 0.60
CA HIS A 310 -4.38 -8.63 1.48
C HIS A 310 -3.32 -9.69 1.15
N GLY A 311 -3.70 -10.96 0.98
CA GLY A 311 -2.96 -12.03 0.35
C GLY A 311 -1.43 -11.95 0.50
N THR A 312 -0.91 -12.14 1.71
CA THR A 312 0.51 -11.91 2.04
C THR A 312 1.42 -13.08 1.71
N SER A 313 0.90 -14.19 1.21
CA SER A 313 1.66 -15.45 1.04
C SER A 313 1.98 -16.13 2.38
N THR A 314 1.18 -15.89 3.40
CA THR A 314 1.28 -16.59 4.69
C THR A 314 0.32 -17.77 4.74
N PRO A 315 0.71 -18.91 5.34
CA PRO A 315 -0.14 -20.11 5.37
C PRO A 315 -1.54 -19.84 5.89
N LEU A 316 -1.67 -19.21 7.04
CA LEU A 316 -2.94 -18.97 7.71
C LEU A 316 -3.68 -17.73 7.17
N GLY A 317 -2.96 -16.65 6.87
CA GLY A 317 -3.57 -15.37 6.48
C GLY A 317 -4.37 -15.47 5.20
N ASP A 318 -3.79 -16.08 4.17
CA ASP A 318 -4.39 -16.20 2.84
C ASP A 318 -5.65 -17.08 2.86
N GLU A 319 -5.63 -18.19 3.63
CA GLU A 319 -6.76 -19.10 3.80
C GLU A 319 -7.94 -18.41 4.50
N LEU A 320 -7.68 -17.71 5.62
CA LEU A 320 -8.71 -17.03 6.38
C LEU A 320 -9.33 -15.86 5.62
N GLU A 321 -8.54 -15.11 4.85
CA GLU A 321 -9.06 -14.07 3.98
C GLU A 321 -9.98 -14.64 2.91
N LEU A 322 -9.56 -15.68 2.21
CA LEU A 322 -10.36 -16.34 1.19
C LEU A 322 -11.66 -16.91 1.78
N GLY A 323 -11.59 -17.53 2.96
CA GLY A 323 -12.76 -17.99 3.70
C GLY A 323 -13.74 -16.87 4.06
N ALA A 324 -13.23 -15.69 4.47
CA ALA A 324 -14.05 -14.52 4.76
C ALA A 324 -14.71 -13.97 3.48
N VAL A 325 -13.99 -13.92 2.36
CA VAL A 325 -14.54 -13.52 1.05
C VAL A 325 -15.63 -14.49 0.61
N ARG A 326 -15.39 -15.81 0.68
CA ARG A 326 -16.40 -16.82 0.36
C ARG A 326 -17.68 -16.65 1.20
N ARG A 327 -17.52 -16.44 2.50
CA ARG A 327 -18.65 -16.23 3.41
C ARG A 327 -19.44 -14.98 3.08
N LEU A 328 -18.77 -13.88 2.67
CA LEU A 328 -19.44 -12.63 2.34
C LEU A 328 -20.14 -12.71 0.99
N PHE A 329 -19.46 -13.18 -0.05
CA PHE A 329 -19.95 -13.14 -1.43
C PHE A 329 -20.89 -14.31 -1.77
N GLY A 330 -20.79 -15.43 -1.04
CA GLY A 330 -21.68 -16.58 -1.24
C GLY A 330 -21.72 -17.04 -2.70
N ASN A 331 -22.89 -17.07 -3.31
CA ASN A 331 -23.10 -17.47 -4.70
C ASN A 331 -22.48 -16.48 -5.73
N ASN A 332 -22.12 -15.27 -5.32
CA ASN A 332 -21.49 -14.28 -6.22
C ASN A 332 -19.99 -14.49 -6.37
N ILE A 333 -19.38 -15.43 -5.63
CA ILE A 333 -17.93 -15.66 -5.66
C ILE A 333 -17.40 -16.00 -7.07
N GLY A 334 -18.14 -16.75 -7.87
CA GLY A 334 -17.75 -17.12 -9.23
C GLY A 334 -17.81 -15.98 -10.25
N HIS A 335 -18.41 -14.84 -9.89
CA HIS A 335 -18.48 -13.66 -10.75
C HIS A 335 -17.23 -12.79 -10.66
N LEU A 336 -16.65 -12.66 -9.47
CA LEU A 336 -15.53 -11.77 -9.23
C LEU A 336 -14.16 -12.41 -9.54
N SER A 337 -13.17 -11.58 -9.86
CA SER A 337 -11.76 -11.96 -9.83
C SER A 337 -11.11 -11.43 -8.56
N MET A 338 -10.18 -12.19 -7.99
CA MET A 338 -9.42 -11.80 -6.80
C MET A 338 -7.94 -12.08 -7.07
N SER A 339 -7.06 -11.13 -6.80
CA SER A 339 -5.62 -11.37 -6.91
C SER A 339 -4.83 -10.68 -5.80
N SER A 340 -3.60 -11.13 -5.58
CA SER A 340 -2.67 -10.45 -4.71
C SER A 340 -1.47 -9.93 -5.48
N THR A 341 -1.37 -8.61 -5.59
CA THR A 341 -0.23 -7.92 -6.20
C THR A 341 1.04 -8.01 -5.36
N LYS A 342 0.93 -8.43 -4.09
CA LYS A 342 2.09 -8.78 -3.25
C LYS A 342 2.92 -9.93 -3.81
N SER A 343 2.33 -10.77 -4.65
CA SER A 343 3.09 -11.79 -5.40
C SER A 343 4.18 -11.19 -6.28
N ALA A 344 4.00 -9.95 -6.75
CA ALA A 344 4.92 -9.23 -7.64
C ALA A 344 5.82 -8.24 -6.90
N ILE A 345 5.29 -7.46 -5.97
CA ILE A 345 6.02 -6.36 -5.30
C ILE A 345 6.39 -6.65 -3.84
N GLY A 346 6.03 -7.83 -3.31
CA GLY A 346 6.15 -8.12 -1.89
C GLY A 346 5.16 -7.35 -1.03
N HIS A 347 5.31 -7.44 0.27
CA HIS A 347 4.48 -6.76 1.25
C HIS A 347 5.12 -5.44 1.69
N LEU A 348 4.58 -4.31 1.23
CA LEU A 348 5.08 -2.97 1.55
C LEU A 348 4.61 -2.47 2.93
N LEU A 349 4.18 -3.35 3.82
CA LEU A 349 3.75 -3.02 5.18
C LEU A 349 2.76 -1.83 5.19
N GLY A 350 3.15 -0.69 5.79
CA GLY A 350 2.29 0.49 5.86
C GLY A 350 1.98 1.14 4.51
N GLY A 351 2.81 0.95 3.49
CA GLY A 351 2.56 1.41 2.13
C GLY A 351 1.60 0.54 1.32
N ALA A 352 1.44 -0.75 1.72
CA ALA A 352 0.75 -1.76 0.93
C ALA A 352 -0.67 -1.37 0.52
N GLY A 353 -1.52 -1.00 1.49
CA GLY A 353 -2.93 -0.70 1.21
C GLY A 353 -3.15 0.47 0.26
N ALA A 354 -2.24 1.45 0.25
CA ALA A 354 -2.31 2.59 -0.66
C ALA A 354 -1.87 2.22 -2.09
N VAL A 355 -0.75 1.49 -2.21
CA VAL A 355 -0.28 0.99 -3.51
C VAL A 355 -1.32 0.09 -4.17
N GLU A 356 -1.92 -0.81 -3.40
CA GLU A 356 -2.98 -1.74 -3.85
C GLU A 356 -4.28 -1.01 -4.21
N SER A 357 -4.64 0.07 -3.49
CA SER A 357 -5.76 0.94 -3.88
C SER A 357 -5.52 1.57 -5.25
N ILE A 358 -4.29 1.99 -5.55
CA ILE A 358 -3.95 2.54 -6.87
C ILE A 358 -4.05 1.44 -7.95
N PHE A 359 -3.60 0.21 -7.68
CA PHE A 359 -3.78 -0.90 -8.64
C PHE A 359 -5.26 -1.25 -8.86
N CYS A 360 -6.11 -1.14 -7.85
CA CYS A 360 -7.56 -1.24 -8.00
C CYS A 360 -8.11 -0.14 -8.94
N ILE A 361 -7.67 1.11 -8.76
CA ILE A 361 -8.06 2.24 -9.61
C ILE A 361 -7.57 2.05 -11.06
N LEU A 362 -6.37 1.54 -11.24
CA LEU A 362 -5.84 1.24 -12.58
C LEU A 362 -6.58 0.07 -13.24
N ALA A 363 -7.05 -0.90 -12.47
CA ALA A 363 -7.91 -1.97 -13.00
C ALA A 363 -9.27 -1.42 -13.47
N LEU A 364 -9.87 -0.45 -12.76
CA LEU A 364 -11.04 0.29 -13.23
C LEU A 364 -10.76 1.06 -14.52
N ARG A 365 -9.61 1.76 -14.61
CA ARG A 365 -9.23 2.56 -15.79
C ARG A 365 -9.02 1.71 -17.04
N ASP A 366 -8.29 0.61 -16.91
CA ASP A 366 -7.77 -0.16 -18.05
C ASP A 366 -8.57 -1.44 -18.35
N GLN A 367 -9.58 -1.75 -17.51
CA GLN A 367 -10.43 -2.93 -17.68
C GLN A 367 -9.61 -4.24 -17.73
N ILE A 368 -8.59 -4.31 -16.84
CA ILE A 368 -7.68 -5.46 -16.72
C ILE A 368 -7.31 -5.66 -15.25
N VAL A 369 -7.42 -6.89 -14.76
CA VAL A 369 -7.03 -7.24 -13.41
C VAL A 369 -5.63 -7.84 -13.38
N PRO A 370 -4.77 -7.44 -12.42
CA PRO A 370 -3.41 -7.93 -12.32
C PRO A 370 -3.35 -9.38 -11.83
N PRO A 371 -2.28 -10.12 -12.17
CA PRO A 371 -2.17 -11.53 -11.82
C PRO A 371 -1.74 -11.76 -10.37
N THR A 372 -2.01 -12.97 -9.88
CA THR A 372 -1.29 -13.59 -8.75
C THR A 372 -0.16 -14.42 -9.30
N LEU A 373 1.09 -14.02 -9.05
CA LEU A 373 2.27 -14.78 -9.48
C LEU A 373 2.45 -16.02 -8.61
N ASN A 374 3.14 -17.02 -9.16
CA ASN A 374 3.59 -18.22 -8.46
C ASN A 374 2.46 -19.10 -7.86
N LEU A 375 1.23 -18.92 -8.31
CA LEU A 375 0.10 -19.77 -7.93
C LEU A 375 0.08 -21.03 -8.82
N ASP A 376 1.04 -21.92 -8.56
CA ASP A 376 1.25 -23.15 -9.36
C ASP A 376 0.36 -24.29 -8.87
N ASN A 377 0.21 -24.41 -7.55
CA ASN A 377 -0.57 -25.43 -6.87
C ASN A 377 -1.52 -24.76 -5.87
N PRO A 378 -2.73 -24.37 -6.29
CA PRO A 378 -3.69 -23.73 -5.40
C PRO A 378 -4.04 -24.64 -4.21
N SER A 379 -3.98 -24.09 -2.99
CA SER A 379 -4.34 -24.81 -1.77
C SER A 379 -5.83 -25.10 -1.70
N GLU A 380 -6.20 -26.04 -0.82
CA GLU A 380 -7.60 -26.36 -0.53
C GLU A 380 -8.41 -25.07 -0.21
N GLY A 381 -9.64 -25.00 -0.71
CA GLY A 381 -10.50 -23.84 -0.54
C GLY A 381 -10.40 -22.80 -1.67
N CYS A 382 -9.51 -22.97 -2.66
CA CYS A 382 -9.39 -22.09 -3.82
C CYS A 382 -10.38 -22.40 -4.95
N GLU A 383 -11.07 -23.56 -4.88
CA GLU A 383 -11.93 -24.06 -5.95
C GLU A 383 -13.09 -23.09 -6.26
N GLY A 384 -13.31 -22.82 -7.54
CA GLY A 384 -14.41 -21.95 -8.01
C GLY A 384 -14.19 -20.45 -7.74
N VAL A 385 -12.99 -20.04 -7.33
CA VAL A 385 -12.59 -18.63 -7.22
C VAL A 385 -11.57 -18.31 -8.29
N ASP A 386 -11.80 -17.25 -9.06
CA ASP A 386 -10.83 -16.75 -10.03
C ASP A 386 -9.73 -15.94 -9.33
N LEU A 387 -8.63 -16.60 -8.96
CA LEU A 387 -7.46 -15.99 -8.31
C LEU A 387 -6.45 -15.37 -9.29
N VAL A 388 -6.81 -15.30 -10.56
CA VAL A 388 -6.01 -14.71 -11.67
C VAL A 388 -4.58 -15.23 -11.69
N PRO A 389 -4.35 -16.54 -11.81
CA PRO A 389 -3.01 -17.11 -11.76
C PRO A 389 -2.15 -16.67 -12.94
N HIS A 390 -0.89 -16.30 -12.68
CA HIS A 390 0.21 -16.03 -13.61
C HIS A 390 0.03 -14.92 -14.64
N VAL A 391 -1.16 -14.70 -15.20
CA VAL A 391 -1.39 -13.79 -16.33
C VAL A 391 -2.51 -12.81 -16.01
N ALA A 392 -2.27 -11.53 -16.28
CA ALA A 392 -3.29 -10.48 -16.16
C ALA A 392 -4.52 -10.81 -17.05
N LYS A 393 -5.72 -10.54 -16.53
CA LYS A 393 -6.98 -10.90 -17.18
C LYS A 393 -7.77 -9.68 -17.58
N ARG A 394 -8.08 -9.55 -18.87
CA ARG A 394 -9.03 -8.53 -19.34
C ARG A 394 -10.45 -8.94 -18.94
N ARG A 395 -11.15 -8.00 -18.34
CA ARG A 395 -12.56 -8.11 -18.00
C ARG A 395 -13.18 -6.75 -17.75
N GLU A 396 -14.50 -6.66 -17.83
CA GLU A 396 -15.20 -5.47 -17.35
C GLU A 396 -15.01 -5.32 -15.83
N VAL A 397 -14.63 -4.11 -15.38
CA VAL A 397 -14.43 -3.77 -13.98
C VAL A 397 -15.14 -2.44 -13.72
N LYS A 398 -16.23 -2.46 -12.96
CA LYS A 398 -17.04 -1.29 -12.59
C LYS A 398 -16.84 -0.90 -11.13
N ALA A 399 -16.66 -1.88 -10.26
CA ALA A 399 -16.39 -1.67 -8.86
C ALA A 399 -15.34 -2.67 -8.33
N VAL A 400 -14.55 -2.20 -7.38
CA VAL A 400 -13.43 -2.93 -6.79
C VAL A 400 -13.47 -2.84 -5.26
N LEU A 401 -12.94 -3.88 -4.63
CA LEU A 401 -12.70 -3.93 -3.18
C LEU A 401 -11.20 -4.09 -2.93
N ASN A 402 -10.61 -3.24 -2.08
CA ASN A 402 -9.23 -3.37 -1.62
C ASN A 402 -9.20 -3.75 -0.14
N ASN A 403 -8.50 -4.83 0.21
CA ASN A 403 -8.39 -5.34 1.57
C ASN A 403 -7.00 -5.13 2.17
N SER A 404 -6.96 -4.72 3.43
CA SER A 404 -5.73 -4.63 4.21
C SER A 404 -5.99 -5.10 5.65
N PHE A 405 -5.25 -6.11 6.10
CA PHE A 405 -5.39 -6.71 7.43
C PHE A 405 -4.03 -6.67 8.13
N GLY A 406 -3.95 -5.92 9.24
CA GLY A 406 -2.69 -5.60 9.88
C GLY A 406 -2.47 -6.32 11.21
N PHE A 407 -1.20 -6.48 11.59
CA PHE A 407 -0.82 -6.86 12.95
C PHE A 407 -1.50 -5.92 13.97
N GLY A 408 -1.88 -6.48 15.12
CA GLY A 408 -2.77 -5.82 16.07
C GLY A 408 -4.25 -6.08 15.79
N GLY A 409 -4.56 -6.87 14.74
CA GLY A 409 -5.93 -7.18 14.32
C GLY A 409 -6.66 -5.98 13.75
N THR A 410 -5.95 -5.06 13.12
CA THR A 410 -6.51 -3.84 12.53
C THR A 410 -6.83 -4.09 11.05
N ASN A 411 -8.10 -3.99 10.68
CA ASN A 411 -8.62 -4.35 9.37
C ASN A 411 -9.26 -3.14 8.68
N ALA A 412 -8.96 -2.97 7.39
CA ALA A 412 -9.52 -1.96 6.52
C ALA A 412 -9.96 -2.58 5.19
N SER A 413 -11.11 -2.14 4.68
CA SER A 413 -11.59 -2.48 3.35
C SER A 413 -12.12 -1.22 2.67
N LEU A 414 -11.68 -0.97 1.44
CA LEU A 414 -12.10 0.18 0.62
C LEU A 414 -12.88 -0.32 -0.60
N VAL A 415 -14.03 0.28 -0.87
CA VAL A 415 -14.80 0.07 -2.10
C VAL A 415 -14.69 1.32 -2.97
N MET A 416 -14.26 1.13 -4.19
CA MET A 416 -14.15 2.18 -5.21
C MET A 416 -14.90 1.75 -6.46
N LYS A 417 -15.46 2.71 -7.20
CA LYS A 417 -16.17 2.45 -8.45
C LYS A 417 -15.82 3.44 -9.53
N ALA A 418 -16.05 3.08 -10.77
CA ALA A 418 -16.05 4.00 -11.91
C ALA A 418 -17.12 5.10 -11.72
N VAL A 419 -16.87 6.30 -12.29
CA VAL A 419 -17.73 7.50 -12.21
C VAL A 419 -18.41 7.74 -13.53
#